data_0cb4510d5928393f311a617d3c18687a
#
_entry.id   0cb4510d5928393f311a617d3c18687a
#
_cell.length_a   1.000
_cell.length_b   1.000
_cell.length_c   1.000
_cell.angle_alpha   90.00
_cell.angle_beta   90.00
_cell.angle_gamma   90.00
#
_symmetry.space_group_name_H-M   'P 1'
#
loop_
_entity.id
_entity.type
_entity.pdbx_description
1 polymer ?
#
loop_
_entity_poly.entity_id
_entity_poly.type
_entity_poly.pdbx_seq_one_letter_code
_entity_poly.pdbx_strand_id
1 'polypeptide(L)'
;MSNRRNWLKKVSLGIVGLGVGQLETFSNPITDNYDLNTVDFPILLRSNENPYGPSPLARVAMAESVNISNRYGWKTTSELISEIAKRNIVNSNNILTAAGSTEILDLVLLFAAHEKGSFIIANPTYDYWTYPSEKLGLSRISVPLDANKKYDLSAMLNAIKSDTRLIYICNPNNPTGTICKRDELVNFINEVPKNIIVLVDEAYIDFTRQQSLTN
;
A
#
# COMPACT_ATOMS: atom_id res chain seq x y z
N MET A 1 -47.75 3.15 15.01
CA MET A 1 -46.79 3.48 13.93
C MET A 1 -46.30 4.91 14.12
N SER A 2 -45.05 5.14 14.53
CA SER A 2 -44.56 6.50 14.77
C SER A 2 -44.24 7.15 13.41
N ASN A 3 -44.90 8.28 13.16
CA ASN A 3 -44.82 9.01 11.89
C ASN A 3 -43.40 9.61 11.74
N ARG A 4 -42.74 9.38 10.60
CA ARG A 4 -41.40 9.90 10.25
C ARG A 4 -41.22 11.38 10.58
N ARG A 5 -42.28 12.15 10.45
CA ARG A 5 -42.33 13.59 10.75
C ARG A 5 -42.18 13.90 12.25
N ASN A 6 -42.68 13.01 13.13
CA ASN A 6 -42.56 13.17 14.59
C ASN A 6 -41.17 12.73 15.08
N TRP A 7 -40.52 11.80 14.40
CA TRP A 7 -39.12 11.41 14.68
C TRP A 7 -38.15 12.55 14.32
N LEU A 8 -38.30 13.15 13.12
CA LEU A 8 -37.53 14.31 12.70
C LEU A 8 -37.64 15.51 13.62
N LYS A 9 -38.88 15.80 14.14
CA LYS A 9 -39.08 16.87 15.11
C LYS A 9 -38.43 16.60 16.46
N LYS A 10 -38.33 15.35 16.90
CA LYS A 10 -37.65 14.98 18.14
C LYS A 10 -36.13 15.03 18.01
N VAL A 11 -35.61 14.70 16.85
CA VAL A 11 -34.16 14.80 16.57
C VAL A 11 -33.72 16.25 16.44
N SER A 12 -34.50 17.11 15.77
CA SER A 12 -34.19 18.54 15.64
C SER A 12 -34.25 19.30 16.97
N LEU A 13 -35.16 18.94 17.89
CA LEU A 13 -35.19 19.53 19.24
C LEU A 13 -34.01 19.07 20.13
N GLY A 14 -33.49 17.84 19.90
CA GLY A 14 -32.31 17.35 20.60
C GLY A 14 -31.01 18.07 20.19
N ILE A 15 -30.91 18.50 18.93
CA ILE A 15 -29.75 19.22 18.41
C ILE A 15 -29.75 20.69 18.85
N VAL A 16 -30.89 21.32 18.99
CA VAL A 16 -31.00 22.72 19.47
C VAL A 16 -30.70 22.83 20.97
N GLY A 17 -30.98 21.76 21.75
CA GLY A 17 -30.71 21.75 23.19
C GLY A 17 -29.20 21.59 23.56
N LEU A 18 -28.36 21.14 22.64
CA LEU A 18 -26.91 21.00 22.84
C LEU A 18 -26.11 22.18 22.28
N GLY A 19 -26.75 23.15 21.64
CA GLY A 19 -26.08 24.21 20.87
C GLY A 19 -25.91 25.56 21.59
N VAL A 20 -26.26 25.71 22.88
CA VAL A 20 -26.14 26.98 23.61
C VAL A 20 -25.19 26.89 24.81
N GLY A 21 -24.36 25.90 24.87
CA GLY A 21 -23.23 25.83 25.77
C GLY A 21 -21.96 26.24 25.02
N GLN A 22 -21.51 27.49 25.25
CA GLN A 22 -20.20 28.03 24.90
C GLN A 22 -19.56 27.42 23.66
N LEU A 23 -19.76 28.04 22.50
CA LEU A 23 -18.80 28.08 21.41
C LEU A 23 -17.54 28.82 21.92
N GLU A 24 -16.75 28.17 22.78
CA GLU A 24 -15.36 28.53 22.87
C GLU A 24 -14.75 28.22 21.51
N THR A 25 -14.39 29.28 20.85
CA THR A 25 -13.73 29.30 19.57
C THR A 25 -12.53 28.37 19.61
N PHE A 26 -12.57 27.29 18.84
CA PHE A 26 -11.38 26.51 18.47
C PHE A 26 -10.48 27.35 17.53
N SER A 27 -10.05 28.53 18.03
CA SER A 27 -9.11 29.42 17.35
C SER A 27 -7.84 29.60 18.17
N ASN A 28 -7.45 28.58 18.92
CA ASN A 28 -6.07 28.50 19.32
C ASN A 28 -5.28 27.99 18.11
N PRO A 29 -4.35 28.77 17.57
CA PRO A 29 -3.39 28.21 16.62
C PRO A 29 -2.74 27.04 17.36
N ILE A 30 -2.63 25.89 16.68
CA ILE A 30 -1.87 24.73 17.16
C ILE A 30 -0.39 25.17 17.18
N THR A 31 -0.05 26.00 18.18
CA THR A 31 1.32 26.39 18.50
C THR A 31 1.85 25.59 19.68
N ASP A 32 1.09 24.59 20.12
CA ASP A 32 1.64 23.66 21.08
C ASP A 32 2.80 22.95 20.39
N ASN A 33 4.00 23.32 20.84
CA ASN A 33 5.17 22.48 20.67
C ASN A 33 4.79 21.11 21.22
N TYR A 34 4.27 20.23 20.34
CA TYR A 34 4.15 18.83 20.64
C TYR A 34 5.58 18.33 20.85
N ASP A 35 6.04 18.40 22.08
CA ASP A 35 7.26 17.74 22.50
C ASP A 35 6.98 16.24 22.43
N LEU A 36 7.36 15.63 21.32
CA LEU A 36 7.23 14.19 21.09
C LEU A 36 7.94 13.35 22.17
N ASN A 37 8.80 14.00 22.99
CA ASN A 37 9.48 13.34 24.10
C ASN A 37 8.57 13.18 25.33
N THR A 38 7.37 13.79 25.36
CA THR A 38 6.46 13.73 26.52
C THR A 38 5.25 12.83 26.31
N VAL A 39 5.06 12.28 25.11
CA VAL A 39 3.96 11.35 24.85
C VAL A 39 4.46 9.94 25.16
N ASP A 40 4.01 9.39 26.28
CA ASP A 40 4.30 8.02 26.72
C ASP A 40 3.50 7.03 25.85
N PHE A 41 3.83 6.98 24.54
CA PHE A 41 3.29 5.96 23.66
C PHE A 41 4.03 4.65 23.87
N PRO A 42 3.30 3.53 23.98
CA PRO A 42 3.95 2.22 24.04
C PRO A 42 4.81 2.02 22.78
N ILE A 43 6.01 1.50 22.96
CA ILE A 43 6.88 1.12 21.84
C ILE A 43 6.19 -0.02 21.08
N LEU A 44 5.75 0.25 19.87
CA LEU A 44 5.12 -0.73 18.99
C LEU A 44 6.17 -1.29 18.03
N LEU A 45 6.46 -2.60 18.16
CA LEU A 45 7.42 -3.31 17.31
C LEU A 45 6.72 -4.21 16.27
N ARG A 46 5.45 -3.95 15.97
CA ARG A 46 4.65 -4.71 15.01
C ARG A 46 4.43 -3.92 13.72
N SER A 47 4.08 -4.63 12.65
CA SER A 47 3.60 -4.05 11.39
C SER A 47 4.61 -3.18 10.64
N ASN A 48 5.88 -3.17 11.04
CA ASN A 48 6.96 -2.37 10.43
C ASN A 48 6.61 -0.87 10.35
N GLU A 49 5.86 -0.36 11.34
CA GLU A 49 5.48 1.05 11.42
C GLU A 49 6.70 1.94 11.66
N ASN A 50 6.67 3.16 11.08
CA ASN A 50 7.69 4.16 11.35
C ASN A 50 7.48 4.79 12.74
N PRO A 51 8.33 4.52 13.75
CA PRO A 51 8.13 5.05 15.10
C PRO A 51 8.35 6.56 15.21
N TYR A 52 8.99 7.19 14.22
CA TYR A 52 9.28 8.62 14.22
C TYR A 52 8.14 9.48 13.65
N GLY A 53 7.13 8.83 13.03
CA GLY A 53 6.02 9.52 12.38
C GLY A 53 6.46 10.33 11.14
N PRO A 54 5.62 11.27 10.69
CA PRO A 54 5.92 12.12 9.54
C PRO A 54 7.05 13.11 9.82
N SER A 55 7.81 13.49 8.79
CA SER A 55 8.84 14.53 8.89
C SER A 55 8.23 15.89 9.29
N PRO A 56 9.01 16.84 9.86
CA PRO A 56 8.51 18.16 10.17
C PRO A 56 7.85 18.88 8.99
N LEU A 57 8.45 18.80 7.80
CA LEU A 57 7.88 19.38 6.57
C LEU A 57 6.56 18.72 6.19
N ALA A 58 6.45 17.40 6.30
CA ALA A 58 5.20 16.70 6.01
C ALA A 58 4.08 17.11 6.98
N ARG A 59 4.39 17.30 8.28
CA ARG A 59 3.42 17.77 9.28
C ARG A 59 2.87 19.16 8.94
N VAL A 60 3.75 20.08 8.54
CA VAL A 60 3.33 21.43 8.12
C VAL A 60 2.44 21.35 6.89
N ALA A 61 2.85 20.63 5.85
CA ALA A 61 2.07 20.48 4.63
C ALA A 61 0.69 19.83 4.89
N MET A 62 0.61 18.83 5.77
CA MET A 62 -0.67 18.24 6.17
C MET A 62 -1.57 19.24 6.88
N ALA A 63 -1.03 20.03 7.83
CA ALA A 63 -1.81 21.02 8.56
C ALA A 63 -2.36 22.12 7.62
N GLU A 64 -1.56 22.61 6.69
CA GLU A 64 -1.98 23.57 5.68
C GLU A 64 -3.08 23.02 4.75
N SER A 65 -3.01 21.72 4.45
CA SER A 65 -3.97 21.05 3.55
C SER A 65 -5.32 20.77 4.18
N VAL A 66 -5.49 20.85 5.51
CA VAL A 66 -6.74 20.58 6.20
C VAL A 66 -7.89 21.44 5.66
N ASN A 67 -7.62 22.73 5.40
CA ASN A 67 -8.63 23.70 4.96
C ASN A 67 -9.22 23.39 3.56
N ILE A 68 -8.53 22.57 2.76
CA ILE A 68 -8.95 22.18 1.40
C ILE A 68 -9.27 20.70 1.28
N SER A 69 -9.18 19.94 2.38
CA SER A 69 -9.38 18.48 2.39
C SER A 69 -10.80 18.03 2.00
N ASN A 70 -11.77 18.94 2.02
CA ASN A 70 -13.13 18.72 1.55
C ASN A 70 -13.31 18.84 0.03
N ARG A 71 -12.22 19.08 -0.71
CA ARG A 71 -12.24 19.20 -2.18
C ARG A 71 -11.65 17.95 -2.82
N TYR A 72 -12.07 17.67 -4.07
CA TYR A 72 -11.44 16.63 -4.85
C TYR A 72 -10.00 17.01 -5.20
N GLY A 73 -9.07 16.08 -4.93
CA GLY A 73 -7.62 16.29 -5.09
C GLY A 73 -7.09 16.05 -6.51
N TRP A 74 -7.89 16.27 -7.57
CA TRP A 74 -7.49 15.96 -8.95
C TRP A 74 -6.13 16.57 -9.34
N LYS A 75 -5.95 17.86 -9.04
CA LYS A 75 -4.70 18.56 -9.32
C LYS A 75 -3.55 18.01 -8.51
N THR A 76 -3.72 17.88 -7.21
CA THR A 76 -2.69 17.36 -6.29
C THR A 76 -2.30 15.92 -6.63
N THR A 77 -3.26 15.08 -7.01
CA THR A 77 -2.98 13.72 -7.48
C THR A 77 -2.16 13.73 -8.77
N SER A 78 -2.49 14.59 -9.73
CA SER A 78 -1.72 14.72 -10.98
C SER A 78 -0.29 15.21 -10.73
N GLU A 79 -0.11 16.15 -9.82
CA GLU A 79 1.21 16.65 -9.39
C GLU A 79 2.02 15.53 -8.72
N LEU A 80 1.42 14.75 -7.81
CA LEU A 80 2.06 13.60 -7.18
C LEU A 80 2.52 12.57 -8.22
N ILE A 81 1.64 12.18 -9.14
CA ILE A 81 1.95 11.25 -10.23
C ILE A 81 3.13 11.76 -11.06
N SER A 82 3.15 13.07 -11.39
CA SER A 82 4.22 13.68 -12.15
C SER A 82 5.56 13.61 -11.41
N GLU A 83 5.57 13.91 -10.11
CA GLU A 83 6.81 13.84 -9.30
C GLU A 83 7.31 12.39 -9.12
N ILE A 84 6.41 11.43 -8.93
CA ILE A 84 6.77 10.01 -8.88
C ILE A 84 7.39 9.57 -10.22
N ALA A 85 6.76 9.93 -11.33
CA ALA A 85 7.23 9.59 -12.67
C ALA A 85 8.63 10.18 -12.95
N LYS A 86 8.83 11.44 -12.59
CA LYS A 86 10.13 12.14 -12.72
C LYS A 86 11.21 11.46 -11.87
N ARG A 87 10.91 11.14 -10.60
CA ARG A 87 11.86 10.45 -9.70
C ARG A 87 12.29 9.09 -10.24
N ASN A 88 11.37 8.36 -10.87
CA ASN A 88 11.60 7.01 -11.39
C ASN A 88 11.93 6.98 -12.89
N ILE A 89 12.10 8.14 -13.54
CA ILE A 89 12.48 8.26 -14.96
C ILE A 89 11.52 7.48 -15.89
N VAL A 90 10.22 7.52 -15.58
CA VAL A 90 9.16 6.86 -16.35
C VAL A 90 8.10 7.87 -16.81
N ASN A 91 7.22 7.46 -17.73
CA ASN A 91 6.10 8.29 -18.13
C ASN A 91 5.02 8.31 -17.05
N SER A 92 4.35 9.46 -16.83
CA SER A 92 3.23 9.59 -15.88
C SER A 92 2.09 8.59 -16.15
N ASN A 93 1.88 8.18 -17.40
CA ASN A 93 0.90 7.15 -17.75
C ASN A 93 1.26 5.75 -17.22
N ASN A 94 2.50 5.55 -16.76
CA ASN A 94 2.96 4.30 -16.16
C ASN A 94 2.82 4.31 -14.62
N ILE A 95 2.25 5.37 -14.05
CA ILE A 95 2.05 5.51 -12.61
C ILE A 95 0.58 5.37 -12.27
N LEU A 96 0.30 4.48 -11.34
CA LEU A 96 -1.00 4.35 -10.69
C LEU A 96 -0.81 4.61 -9.19
N THR A 97 -1.64 5.46 -8.62
CA THR A 97 -1.67 5.74 -7.17
C THR A 97 -2.93 5.16 -6.54
N ALA A 98 -2.82 4.70 -5.30
CA ALA A 98 -3.91 4.09 -4.54
C ALA A 98 -3.77 4.35 -3.04
N ALA A 99 -4.74 3.90 -2.25
CA ALA A 99 -4.71 3.98 -0.78
C ALA A 99 -3.76 2.91 -0.19
N GLY A 100 -2.46 3.12 -0.40
CA GLY A 100 -1.40 2.18 -0.02
C GLY A 100 -1.18 1.06 -1.05
N SER A 101 -0.05 0.34 -0.89
CA SER A 101 0.31 -0.77 -1.77
C SER A 101 -0.69 -1.92 -1.73
N THR A 102 -1.40 -2.10 -0.62
CA THR A 102 -2.43 -3.15 -0.48
C THR A 102 -3.51 -3.06 -1.55
N GLU A 103 -4.04 -1.86 -1.82
CA GLU A 103 -5.04 -1.69 -2.87
C GLU A 103 -4.49 -2.07 -4.24
N ILE A 104 -3.23 -1.74 -4.53
CA ILE A 104 -2.58 -2.14 -5.79
C ILE A 104 -2.43 -3.67 -5.87
N LEU A 105 -2.01 -4.32 -4.79
CA LEU A 105 -1.88 -5.78 -4.71
C LEU A 105 -3.24 -6.46 -4.97
N ASP A 106 -4.31 -5.96 -4.35
CA ASP A 106 -5.68 -6.46 -4.54
C ASP A 106 -6.15 -6.27 -5.99
N LEU A 107 -5.89 -5.10 -6.58
CA LEU A 107 -6.24 -4.81 -7.98
C LEU A 107 -5.49 -5.71 -8.96
N VAL A 108 -4.21 -5.98 -8.72
CA VAL A 108 -3.42 -6.89 -9.57
C VAL A 108 -3.93 -8.32 -9.42
N LEU A 109 -4.30 -8.76 -8.21
CA LEU A 109 -4.90 -10.08 -8.01
C LEU A 109 -6.23 -10.21 -8.79
N LEU A 110 -7.10 -9.21 -8.68
CA LEU A 110 -8.37 -9.18 -9.42
C LEU A 110 -8.16 -9.19 -10.93
N PHE A 111 -7.17 -8.44 -11.41
CA PHE A 111 -6.81 -8.41 -12.83
C PHE A 111 -6.30 -9.79 -13.31
N ALA A 112 -5.40 -10.42 -12.53
CA ALA A 112 -4.89 -11.76 -12.83
C ALA A 112 -5.98 -12.82 -12.80
N ALA A 113 -7.00 -12.63 -11.94
CA ALA A 113 -8.15 -13.54 -11.81
C ALA A 113 -9.23 -13.33 -12.88
N HIS A 114 -9.06 -12.40 -13.83
CA HIS A 114 -9.99 -12.25 -14.95
C HIS A 114 -10.18 -13.57 -15.72
N GLU A 115 -9.13 -14.37 -15.76
CA GLU A 115 -9.18 -15.77 -16.21
C GLU A 115 -8.75 -16.68 -15.08
N LYS A 116 -9.40 -17.85 -14.96
CA LYS A 116 -9.00 -18.89 -14.01
C LYS A 116 -7.57 -19.36 -14.30
N GLY A 117 -6.87 -19.79 -13.25
CA GLY A 117 -5.50 -20.26 -13.42
C GLY A 117 -4.76 -20.40 -12.09
N SER A 118 -3.47 -20.14 -12.14
CA SER A 118 -2.59 -20.22 -10.96
C SER A 118 -1.74 -18.96 -10.81
N PHE A 119 -1.24 -18.75 -9.59
CA PHE A 119 -0.20 -17.76 -9.32
C PHE A 119 0.93 -18.37 -8.49
N ILE A 120 2.15 -17.88 -8.72
CA ILE A 120 3.35 -18.35 -8.05
C ILE A 120 3.77 -17.33 -7.01
N ILE A 121 4.08 -17.80 -5.81
CA ILE A 121 4.53 -16.99 -4.68
C ILE A 121 5.55 -17.78 -3.84
N ALA A 122 6.55 -17.11 -3.31
CA ALA A 122 7.45 -17.75 -2.36
C ALA A 122 6.79 -17.96 -0.98
N ASN A 123 7.37 -18.83 -0.17
CA ASN A 123 6.93 -19.08 1.20
C ASN A 123 8.15 -19.29 2.12
N PRO A 124 8.28 -18.46 3.20
CA PRO A 124 7.42 -17.35 3.57
C PRO A 124 7.67 -16.05 2.78
N THR A 125 6.61 -15.27 2.55
CA THR A 125 6.65 -13.90 2.03
C THR A 125 5.40 -13.12 2.49
N TYR A 126 5.27 -11.86 2.10
CA TYR A 126 4.09 -11.06 2.39
C TYR A 126 2.92 -11.50 1.50
N ASP A 127 1.95 -12.21 2.06
CA ASP A 127 0.97 -12.95 1.28
C ASP A 127 -0.50 -12.77 1.70
N TYR A 128 -0.80 -11.95 2.72
CA TYR A 128 -2.17 -11.84 3.23
C TYR A 128 -3.18 -11.37 2.16
N TRP A 129 -2.74 -10.57 1.20
CA TRP A 129 -3.56 -10.07 0.09
C TRP A 129 -4.00 -11.21 -0.87
N THR A 130 -3.37 -12.37 -0.78
CA THR A 130 -3.69 -13.53 -1.63
C THR A 130 -4.84 -14.39 -1.08
N TYR A 131 -5.33 -14.16 0.14
CA TYR A 131 -6.39 -14.97 0.73
C TYR A 131 -7.67 -15.12 -0.11
N PRO A 132 -8.14 -14.12 -0.87
CA PRO A 132 -9.30 -14.30 -1.71
C PRO A 132 -9.04 -15.07 -3.02
N SER A 133 -7.78 -15.41 -3.36
CA SER A 133 -7.39 -15.96 -4.66
C SER A 133 -8.16 -17.22 -5.08
N GLU A 134 -8.37 -18.16 -4.18
CA GLU A 134 -9.12 -19.39 -4.48
C GLU A 134 -10.56 -19.10 -4.84
N LYS A 135 -11.21 -18.17 -4.13
CA LYS A 135 -12.59 -17.74 -4.45
C LYS A 135 -12.67 -17.02 -5.79
N LEU A 136 -11.58 -16.39 -6.22
CA LEU A 136 -11.44 -15.74 -7.50
C LEU A 136 -11.03 -16.70 -8.63
N GLY A 137 -10.78 -17.96 -8.31
CA GLY A 137 -10.41 -19.00 -9.30
C GLY A 137 -8.93 -19.08 -9.62
N LEU A 138 -8.07 -18.51 -8.76
CA LEU A 138 -6.61 -18.62 -8.86
C LEU A 138 -6.05 -19.59 -7.81
N SER A 139 -5.42 -20.67 -8.28
CA SER A 139 -4.74 -21.65 -7.42
C SER A 139 -3.35 -21.15 -7.03
N ARG A 140 -3.01 -21.23 -5.74
CA ARG A 140 -1.69 -20.84 -5.24
C ARG A 140 -0.66 -21.94 -5.51
N ILE A 141 0.48 -21.57 -6.07
CA ILE A 141 1.70 -22.38 -6.17
C ILE A 141 2.76 -21.76 -5.26
N SER A 142 3.02 -22.42 -4.13
CA SER A 142 4.02 -21.94 -3.16
C SER A 142 5.38 -22.57 -3.44
N VAL A 143 6.40 -21.73 -3.62
CA VAL A 143 7.80 -22.14 -3.81
C VAL A 143 8.56 -21.84 -2.52
N PRO A 144 9.23 -22.83 -1.89
CA PRO A 144 10.05 -22.56 -0.71
C PRO A 144 11.18 -21.57 -1.03
N LEU A 145 11.57 -20.77 -0.05
CA LEU A 145 12.82 -20.00 -0.11
C LEU A 145 14.03 -20.98 -0.08
N ASP A 146 15.17 -20.53 -0.58
CA ASP A 146 16.41 -21.28 -0.51
C ASP A 146 16.95 -21.43 0.94
N ALA A 147 18.06 -22.13 1.12
CA ALA A 147 18.69 -22.33 2.43
C ALA A 147 19.11 -21.02 3.11
N ASN A 148 19.34 -19.95 2.35
CA ASN A 148 19.68 -18.61 2.84
C ASN A 148 18.46 -17.72 3.04
N LYS A 149 17.25 -18.26 2.95
CA LYS A 149 15.97 -17.54 3.03
C LYS A 149 15.76 -16.51 1.94
N LYS A 150 16.39 -16.70 0.78
CA LYS A 150 16.19 -15.90 -0.43
C LYS A 150 15.21 -16.60 -1.38
N TYR A 151 14.68 -15.84 -2.31
CA TYR A 151 13.89 -16.40 -3.41
C TYR A 151 14.72 -17.36 -4.24
N ASP A 152 14.23 -18.58 -4.44
CA ASP A 152 14.74 -19.51 -5.44
C ASP A 152 14.07 -19.18 -6.78
N LEU A 153 14.65 -18.23 -7.51
CA LEU A 153 14.12 -17.75 -8.78
C LEU A 153 14.06 -18.88 -9.82
N SER A 154 15.04 -19.80 -9.80
CA SER A 154 15.05 -20.97 -10.71
C SER A 154 13.90 -21.93 -10.40
N ALA A 155 13.62 -22.21 -9.12
CA ALA A 155 12.49 -23.01 -8.73
C ALA A 155 11.17 -22.34 -9.09
N MET A 156 11.08 -21.00 -9.00
CA MET A 156 9.90 -20.24 -9.42
C MET A 156 9.65 -20.33 -10.93
N LEU A 157 10.71 -20.25 -11.76
CA LEU A 157 10.60 -20.47 -13.21
C LEU A 157 10.11 -21.88 -13.52
N ASN A 158 10.67 -22.90 -12.86
CA ASN A 158 10.30 -24.28 -13.03
C ASN A 158 8.84 -24.58 -12.56
N ALA A 159 8.30 -23.76 -11.69
CA ALA A 159 6.92 -23.89 -11.21
C ALA A 159 5.86 -23.31 -12.18
N ILE A 160 6.28 -22.63 -13.24
CA ILE A 160 5.37 -22.05 -14.23
C ILE A 160 4.59 -23.16 -14.95
N LYS A 161 3.27 -22.99 -15.01
CA LYS A 161 2.35 -23.85 -15.74
C LYS A 161 1.68 -23.09 -16.89
N SER A 162 1.01 -23.80 -17.76
CA SER A 162 0.28 -23.20 -18.89
C SER A 162 -0.86 -22.25 -18.44
N ASP A 163 -1.37 -22.44 -17.23
CA ASP A 163 -2.42 -21.63 -16.61
C ASP A 163 -1.90 -20.58 -15.62
N THR A 164 -0.58 -20.41 -15.50
CA THR A 164 -0.01 -19.39 -14.62
C THR A 164 -0.33 -17.99 -15.13
N ARG A 165 -0.87 -17.13 -14.25
CA ARG A 165 -1.29 -15.76 -14.55
C ARG A 165 -0.43 -14.69 -13.89
N LEU A 166 0.11 -14.98 -12.70
CA LEU A 166 0.82 -14.02 -11.88
C LEU A 166 1.98 -14.68 -11.16
N ILE A 167 3.10 -13.98 -11.08
CA ILE A 167 4.23 -14.30 -10.20
C ILE A 167 4.44 -13.09 -9.28
N TYR A 168 4.51 -13.33 -7.97
CA TYR A 168 4.74 -12.28 -6.98
C TYR A 168 6.11 -12.43 -6.32
N ILE A 169 6.82 -11.31 -6.22
CA ILE A 169 8.13 -11.19 -5.56
C ILE A 169 8.11 -9.96 -4.66
N CYS A 170 8.37 -10.13 -3.37
CA CYS A 170 8.60 -9.04 -2.43
C CYS A 170 10.12 -8.84 -2.24
N ASN A 171 10.65 -7.71 -2.66
CA ASN A 171 12.09 -7.46 -2.64
C ASN A 171 12.45 -6.03 -2.19
N PRO A 172 12.94 -5.85 -0.98
CA PRO A 172 13.31 -6.82 0.07
C PRO A 172 12.13 -7.66 0.59
N ASN A 173 12.38 -8.94 0.88
CA ASN A 173 11.32 -9.85 1.31
C ASN A 173 10.86 -9.57 2.75
N ASN A 174 9.58 -9.56 2.96
CA ASN A 174 8.94 -9.58 4.27
C ASN A 174 8.40 -11.01 4.52
N PRO A 175 8.82 -11.75 5.60
CA PRO A 175 9.48 -11.23 6.82
C PRO A 175 11.00 -11.41 6.87
N THR A 176 11.66 -12.00 5.86
CA THR A 176 13.05 -12.45 5.99
C THR A 176 14.09 -11.33 5.89
N GLY A 177 13.74 -10.19 5.30
CA GLY A 177 14.66 -9.09 5.02
C GLY A 177 15.71 -9.40 3.94
N THR A 178 15.64 -10.57 3.32
CA THR A 178 16.57 -10.98 2.28
C THR A 178 16.29 -10.27 0.95
N ILE A 179 17.32 -10.15 0.12
CA ILE A 179 17.29 -9.35 -1.10
C ILE A 179 17.79 -10.19 -2.26
N CYS A 180 17.04 -10.22 -3.36
CA CYS A 180 17.54 -10.61 -4.67
C CYS A 180 18.27 -9.42 -5.32
N LYS A 181 19.38 -9.66 -6.00
CA LYS A 181 20.06 -8.59 -6.72
C LYS A 181 19.24 -8.15 -7.93
N ARG A 182 19.37 -6.87 -8.29
CA ARG A 182 18.67 -6.29 -9.43
C ARG A 182 18.85 -7.12 -10.72
N ASP A 183 20.10 -7.47 -11.03
CA ASP A 183 20.40 -8.23 -12.25
C ASP A 183 19.78 -9.64 -12.23
N GLU A 184 19.73 -10.29 -11.06
CA GLU A 184 19.07 -11.59 -10.89
C GLU A 184 17.56 -11.48 -11.20
N LEU A 185 16.91 -10.42 -10.71
CA LEU A 185 15.50 -10.18 -10.97
C LEU A 185 15.21 -9.79 -12.43
N VAL A 186 16.05 -8.94 -13.02
CA VAL A 186 15.93 -8.57 -14.44
C VAL A 186 16.06 -9.80 -15.34
N ASN A 187 17.04 -10.66 -15.09
CA ASN A 187 17.20 -11.90 -15.83
C ASN A 187 15.98 -12.80 -15.67
N PHE A 188 15.53 -13.01 -14.45
CA PHE A 188 14.31 -13.77 -14.15
C PHE A 188 13.09 -13.23 -14.92
N ILE A 189 12.83 -11.92 -14.84
CA ILE A 189 11.69 -11.30 -15.52
C ILE A 189 11.77 -11.50 -17.05
N ASN A 190 12.98 -11.48 -17.60
CA ASN A 190 13.17 -11.70 -19.04
C ASN A 190 12.89 -13.16 -19.48
N GLU A 191 13.08 -14.11 -18.57
CA GLU A 191 12.80 -15.53 -18.81
C GLU A 191 11.31 -15.89 -18.64
N VAL A 192 10.55 -15.09 -17.88
CA VAL A 192 9.10 -15.32 -17.68
C VAL A 192 8.33 -15.07 -18.98
N PRO A 193 7.42 -15.98 -19.40
CA PRO A 193 6.56 -15.78 -20.55
C PRO A 193 5.78 -14.46 -20.48
N LYS A 194 5.70 -13.74 -21.61
CA LYS A 194 5.15 -12.36 -21.67
C LYS A 194 3.66 -12.24 -21.35
N ASN A 195 2.93 -13.33 -21.34
CA ASN A 195 1.53 -13.39 -20.93
C ASN A 195 1.32 -13.57 -19.42
N ILE A 196 2.40 -13.68 -18.64
CA ILE A 196 2.36 -13.79 -17.18
C ILE A 196 2.72 -12.43 -16.58
N ILE A 197 1.93 -11.97 -15.63
CA ILE A 197 2.22 -10.75 -14.87
C ILE A 197 3.33 -11.06 -13.88
N VAL A 198 4.37 -10.24 -13.83
CA VAL A 198 5.37 -10.29 -12.76
C VAL A 198 5.17 -9.04 -11.90
N LEU A 199 4.71 -9.24 -10.67
CA LEU A 199 4.50 -8.20 -9.68
C LEU A 199 5.67 -8.19 -8.70
N VAL A 200 6.45 -7.12 -8.70
CA VAL A 200 7.55 -6.92 -7.74
C VAL A 200 7.16 -5.85 -6.75
N ASP A 201 7.05 -6.25 -5.49
CA ASP A 201 6.74 -5.37 -4.36
C ASP A 201 8.06 -4.84 -3.77
N GLU A 202 8.32 -3.56 -3.98
CA GLU A 202 9.51 -2.86 -3.53
C GLU A 202 9.24 -1.95 -2.32
N ALA A 203 8.26 -2.26 -1.47
CA ALA A 203 7.87 -1.43 -0.31
C ALA A 203 9.05 -1.07 0.60
N TYR A 204 10.10 -1.88 0.63
CA TYR A 204 11.29 -1.69 1.47
C TYR A 204 12.58 -1.33 0.70
N ILE A 205 12.50 -1.05 -0.60
CA ILE A 205 13.70 -0.81 -1.42
C ILE A 205 14.50 0.41 -0.96
N ASP A 206 13.83 1.47 -0.47
CA ASP A 206 14.47 2.69 0.03
C ASP A 206 15.32 2.45 1.28
N PHE A 207 15.16 1.33 1.98
CA PHE A 207 16.02 0.93 3.12
C PHE A 207 17.28 0.17 2.69
N THR A 208 17.51 0.01 1.39
CA THR A 208 18.65 -0.69 0.82
C THR A 208 19.56 0.24 0.03
N ARG A 209 20.71 -0.28 -0.41
CA ARG A 209 21.57 0.43 -1.36
C ARG A 209 21.30 0.04 -2.81
N GLN A 210 20.31 -0.79 -3.06
CA GLN A 210 19.96 -1.20 -4.43
C GLN A 210 19.06 -0.14 -5.07
N GLN A 211 19.16 -0.05 -6.39
CA GLN A 211 18.23 0.73 -7.20
C GLN A 211 16.94 -0.08 -7.43
N SER A 212 15.82 0.61 -7.47
CA SER A 212 14.54 0.04 -7.90
C SER A 212 14.65 -0.55 -9.32
N LEU A 213 13.79 -1.50 -9.64
CA LEU A 213 13.67 -2.05 -10.99
C LEU A 213 13.14 -1.02 -12.01
N THR A 214 12.55 0.07 -11.53
CA THR A 214 12.01 1.16 -12.38
C THR A 214 13.09 2.14 -12.87
N ASN A 215 14.32 2.07 -12.34
CA ASN A 215 15.43 3.01 -12.65
C ASN A 215 16.51 2.36 -13.51
#